data_1761a259f55ce8c0ce1e7acf1237a1a2
#
_entry.id   1761a259f55ce8c0ce1e7acf1237a1a2
#
_cell.length_a   1.000
_cell.length_b   1.000
_cell.length_c   1.000
_cell.angle_alpha   90.00
_cell.angle_beta   90.00
_cell.angle_gamma   90.00
#
_symmetry.space_group_name_H-M   'P 1'
#
loop_
_entity.id
_entity.type
_entity.pdbx_description
1 polymer ?
#
loop_
_entity_poly.entity_id
_entity_poly.type
_entity_poly.pdbx_seq_one_letter_code
_entity_poly.pdbx_strand_id
1 'polypeptide(L)'
;MVKEINNDTINKFEQDLANHPVFDVASHAAQENGIYKASQNLQTKIDLDPTFSIEIDTGNPADQKQSGRCWMFSALNTMRHPLQKKFKLKDFELSQNYTNFWDKFEKSNWFFENVIATADKDLGDRKVSFLFATPQQDGGQWDMLCGIIEKYGIVPKSVYPETANATNSSALNDTLNTLLRKDGLELRKLVQDGKSEDEGQARKEEMLNDVFRILATSLGIPPKKFNFEYRDDDKNYHIDRDITPKEFFDKYVGMDLANHISTINAPTNDKPFHKVFSVEYLGNVEGGRQVRHLNLKVDEMKDLIIKQLKSGEVVWFGSNVVKDSERRAGLLDTNLYRRDQLFDADFTMSKADMLDSGESMMDHAMVITGVDIVDGKPTKWKIENSWGEKPGFKGYFVMSDSWFNSFVYQAVINKKFLPEDLKKAYDEGKDNPIQLLPWDPMGALAFKY
;
A
#
# COMPACT_ATOMS: atom_id res chain seq x y z
N MET A 1 -1.49 40.62 -9.29
CA MET A 1 -2.47 41.50 -8.63
C MET A 1 -3.57 40.64 -8.04
N VAL A 2 -3.73 40.66 -6.73
CA VAL A 2 -4.87 40.01 -6.06
C VAL A 2 -6.09 40.90 -6.35
N LYS A 3 -7.13 40.36 -6.95
CA LYS A 3 -8.42 41.02 -7.14
C LYS A 3 -9.41 40.46 -6.15
N GLU A 4 -10.01 41.32 -5.36
CA GLU A 4 -11.09 41.00 -4.45
C GLU A 4 -12.35 40.61 -5.23
N ILE A 5 -13.09 39.58 -4.74
CA ILE A 5 -14.43 39.25 -5.26
C ILE A 5 -15.39 40.28 -4.69
N ASN A 6 -16.05 41.03 -5.57
CA ASN A 6 -17.01 42.05 -5.20
C ASN A 6 -18.47 41.61 -5.47
N ASN A 7 -19.43 42.39 -4.97
CA ASN A 7 -20.85 42.09 -5.12
C ASN A 7 -21.30 42.03 -6.59
N ASP A 8 -20.72 42.82 -7.49
CA ASP A 8 -21.08 42.76 -8.91
C ASP A 8 -20.69 41.44 -9.55
N THR A 9 -19.56 40.84 -9.09
CA THR A 9 -19.13 39.52 -9.53
C THR A 9 -20.09 38.45 -9.00
N ILE A 10 -20.51 38.53 -7.73
CA ILE A 10 -21.50 37.62 -7.12
C ILE A 10 -22.83 37.70 -7.85
N ASN A 11 -23.35 38.88 -8.08
CA ASN A 11 -24.61 39.12 -8.80
C ASN A 11 -24.61 38.47 -10.22
N LYS A 12 -23.45 38.52 -10.91
CA LYS A 12 -23.29 37.84 -12.22
C LYS A 12 -23.40 36.33 -12.10
N PHE A 13 -22.79 35.74 -11.07
CA PHE A 13 -22.87 34.29 -10.83
C PHE A 13 -24.29 33.84 -10.46
N GLU A 14 -25.01 34.63 -9.66
CA GLU A 14 -26.38 34.37 -9.31
C GLU A 14 -27.34 34.45 -10.55
N GLN A 15 -27.10 35.43 -11.42
CA GLN A 15 -27.82 35.56 -12.68
C GLN A 15 -27.54 34.42 -13.64
N ASP A 16 -26.30 34.00 -13.75
CA ASP A 16 -25.89 32.85 -14.56
C ASP A 16 -26.61 31.60 -14.06
N LEU A 17 -26.53 31.33 -12.75
CA LEU A 17 -27.20 30.19 -12.12
C LEU A 17 -28.73 30.18 -12.39
N ALA A 18 -29.40 31.35 -12.31
CA ALA A 18 -30.84 31.48 -12.56
C ALA A 18 -31.23 31.17 -14.02
N ASN A 19 -30.31 31.30 -14.96
CA ASN A 19 -30.55 30.99 -16.38
C ASN A 19 -30.39 29.49 -16.72
N HIS A 20 -30.02 28.66 -15.75
CA HIS A 20 -29.82 27.19 -15.92
C HIS A 20 -30.86 26.40 -15.11
N PRO A 21 -32.10 26.22 -15.62
CA PRO A 21 -33.20 25.59 -14.85
C PRO A 21 -32.90 24.15 -14.41
N VAL A 22 -31.98 23.45 -15.07
CA VAL A 22 -31.53 22.11 -14.66
C VAL A 22 -30.80 22.16 -13.30
N PHE A 23 -30.15 23.27 -12.95
CA PHE A 23 -29.48 23.44 -11.65
C PHE A 23 -30.44 23.42 -10.47
N ASP A 24 -31.66 23.87 -10.62
CA ASP A 24 -32.64 23.83 -9.53
C ASP A 24 -32.90 22.40 -9.07
N VAL A 25 -33.17 21.49 -10.01
CA VAL A 25 -33.39 20.07 -9.72
C VAL A 25 -32.11 19.40 -9.21
N ALA A 26 -30.96 19.69 -9.85
CA ALA A 26 -29.64 19.15 -9.45
C ALA A 26 -29.25 19.63 -8.04
N SER A 27 -29.53 20.90 -7.72
CA SER A 27 -29.28 21.52 -6.42
C SER A 27 -30.11 20.82 -5.33
N HIS A 28 -31.42 20.64 -5.52
CA HIS A 28 -32.25 19.91 -4.55
C HIS A 28 -31.77 18.48 -4.34
N ALA A 29 -31.40 17.77 -5.41
CA ALA A 29 -30.89 16.41 -5.32
C ALA A 29 -29.54 16.35 -4.54
N ALA A 30 -28.64 17.29 -4.81
CA ALA A 30 -27.34 17.34 -4.15
C ALA A 30 -27.43 17.79 -2.68
N GLN A 31 -28.29 18.76 -2.37
CA GLN A 31 -28.50 19.24 -1.00
C GLN A 31 -29.11 18.17 -0.10
N GLU A 32 -30.07 17.38 -0.61
CA GLU A 32 -30.74 16.34 0.16
C GLU A 32 -29.90 15.06 0.28
N ASN A 33 -29.22 14.64 -0.78
CA ASN A 33 -28.56 13.33 -0.84
C ASN A 33 -27.02 13.40 -0.77
N GLY A 34 -26.43 14.58 -0.88
CA GLY A 34 -24.99 14.78 -1.05
C GLY A 34 -24.52 14.54 -2.50
N ILE A 35 -23.37 15.12 -2.83
CA ILE A 35 -22.82 15.18 -4.20
C ILE A 35 -22.69 13.80 -4.84
N TYR A 36 -22.04 12.86 -4.14
CA TYR A 36 -21.75 11.53 -4.69
C TYR A 36 -23.03 10.73 -5.00
N LYS A 37 -24.04 10.80 -4.14
CA LYS A 37 -25.28 10.08 -4.38
C LYS A 37 -26.12 10.73 -5.49
N ALA A 38 -26.12 12.07 -5.57
CA ALA A 38 -26.82 12.81 -6.61
C ALA A 38 -26.20 12.63 -8.01
N SER A 39 -24.88 12.43 -8.08
CA SER A 39 -24.14 12.24 -9.34
C SER A 39 -23.90 10.76 -9.72
N GLN A 40 -24.42 9.81 -8.95
CA GLN A 40 -24.16 8.39 -9.16
C GLN A 40 -24.69 7.89 -10.49
N ASN A 41 -23.84 7.23 -11.28
CA ASN A 41 -24.17 6.64 -12.56
C ASN A 41 -24.61 5.18 -12.39
N LEU A 42 -25.90 4.91 -12.61
CA LEU A 42 -26.44 3.55 -12.50
C LEU A 42 -25.91 2.62 -13.59
N GLN A 43 -25.65 3.14 -14.82
CA GLN A 43 -25.17 2.32 -15.92
C GLN A 43 -23.81 1.69 -15.60
N THR A 44 -22.90 2.46 -14.99
CA THR A 44 -21.59 1.94 -14.54
C THR A 44 -21.71 0.75 -13.59
N LYS A 45 -22.74 0.73 -12.72
CA LYS A 45 -22.99 -0.43 -11.84
C LYS A 45 -23.45 -1.67 -12.60
N ILE A 46 -24.12 -1.49 -13.73
CA ILE A 46 -24.57 -2.59 -14.60
C ILE A 46 -23.39 -3.13 -15.40
N ASP A 47 -22.55 -2.24 -15.93
CA ASP A 47 -21.42 -2.58 -16.79
C ASP A 47 -20.29 -3.31 -16.02
N LEU A 48 -20.16 -3.05 -14.71
CA LEU A 48 -19.17 -3.67 -13.83
C LEU A 48 -19.67 -5.01 -13.22
N ASP A 49 -20.26 -5.86 -14.04
CA ASP A 49 -20.56 -7.23 -13.67
C ASP A 49 -19.30 -8.02 -13.27
N PRO A 50 -19.29 -8.81 -12.16
CA PRO A 50 -18.13 -9.55 -11.65
C PRO A 50 -17.80 -10.84 -12.42
N THR A 51 -17.86 -10.80 -13.75
CA THR A 51 -17.50 -11.91 -14.64
C THR A 51 -16.21 -11.59 -15.40
N PHE A 52 -15.24 -12.51 -15.39
CA PHE A 52 -13.91 -12.28 -15.95
C PHE A 52 -13.49 -13.45 -16.84
N SER A 53 -12.77 -13.14 -17.93
CA SER A 53 -12.25 -14.14 -18.86
C SER A 53 -11.01 -14.89 -18.31
N ILE A 54 -10.28 -14.26 -17.38
CA ILE A 54 -9.18 -14.88 -16.64
C ILE A 54 -9.41 -14.61 -15.17
N GLU A 55 -9.49 -15.68 -14.37
CA GLU A 55 -9.79 -15.57 -12.95
C GLU A 55 -8.98 -16.59 -12.14
N ILE A 56 -8.38 -16.14 -11.06
CA ILE A 56 -7.67 -16.99 -10.09
C ILE A 56 -8.49 -16.99 -8.80
N ASP A 57 -8.88 -18.18 -8.35
CA ASP A 57 -9.56 -18.35 -7.06
C ASP A 57 -8.54 -18.28 -5.93
N THR A 58 -8.66 -17.27 -5.05
CA THR A 58 -7.78 -17.04 -3.91
C THR A 58 -8.46 -17.30 -2.57
N GLY A 59 -9.69 -17.79 -2.57
CA GLY A 59 -10.46 -18.09 -1.37
C GLY A 59 -11.04 -16.85 -0.68
N ASN A 60 -11.18 -16.91 0.64
CA ASN A 60 -11.80 -15.82 1.41
C ASN A 60 -10.82 -14.67 1.64
N PRO A 61 -11.21 -13.41 1.34
CA PRO A 61 -10.40 -12.24 1.62
C PRO A 61 -10.14 -12.03 3.10
N ALA A 62 -8.90 -11.66 3.45
CA ALA A 62 -8.51 -11.31 4.80
C ALA A 62 -9.12 -9.97 5.25
N ASP A 63 -9.10 -9.69 6.55
CA ASP A 63 -9.67 -8.46 7.13
C ASP A 63 -8.66 -7.73 8.01
N GLN A 64 -8.12 -6.60 7.50
CA GLN A 64 -7.16 -5.74 8.20
C GLN A 64 -7.77 -4.91 9.33
N LYS A 65 -9.09 -4.89 9.45
CA LYS A 65 -9.84 -4.12 10.45
C LYS A 65 -9.48 -2.61 10.41
N GLN A 66 -9.29 -2.00 11.58
CA GLN A 66 -8.96 -0.58 11.75
C GLN A 66 -7.45 -0.36 11.83
N SER A 67 -6.70 -0.88 10.85
CA SER A 67 -5.25 -0.71 10.75
C SER A 67 -4.83 -0.33 9.33
N GLY A 68 -3.70 0.36 9.19
CA GLY A 68 -3.13 0.78 7.89
C GLY A 68 -2.23 -0.28 7.25
N ARG A 69 -2.41 -1.58 7.55
CA ARG A 69 -1.55 -2.68 7.12
C ARG A 69 -1.94 -3.30 5.78
N CYS A 70 -2.71 -2.60 4.93
CA CYS A 70 -3.16 -3.11 3.62
C CYS A 70 -2.03 -3.70 2.77
N TRP A 71 -0.88 -3.03 2.71
CA TRP A 71 0.30 -3.46 1.97
C TRP A 71 0.82 -4.83 2.42
N MET A 72 0.78 -5.08 3.73
CA MET A 72 1.22 -6.32 4.36
C MET A 72 0.19 -7.44 4.15
N PHE A 73 -1.11 -7.15 4.35
CA PHE A 73 -2.20 -8.09 4.07
C PHE A 73 -2.19 -8.55 2.62
N SER A 74 -2.13 -7.60 1.67
CA SER A 74 -2.09 -7.89 0.24
C SER A 74 -0.87 -8.72 -0.16
N ALA A 75 0.31 -8.41 0.36
CA ALA A 75 1.51 -9.16 0.04
C ALA A 75 1.49 -10.59 0.62
N LEU A 76 1.06 -10.77 1.86
CA LEU A 76 0.89 -12.10 2.45
C LEU A 76 -0.22 -12.90 1.75
N ASN A 77 -1.25 -12.25 1.21
CA ASN A 77 -2.26 -12.93 0.38
C ASN A 77 -1.67 -13.46 -0.94
N THR A 78 -0.74 -12.73 -1.58
CA THR A 78 -0.05 -13.27 -2.78
C THR A 78 0.79 -14.49 -2.47
N MET A 79 1.37 -14.57 -1.28
CA MET A 79 2.17 -15.71 -0.81
C MET A 79 1.29 -16.89 -0.37
N ARG A 80 0.13 -16.58 0.22
CA ARG A 80 -0.84 -17.57 0.68
C ARG A 80 -1.39 -18.43 -0.45
N HIS A 81 -1.72 -17.82 -1.60
CA HIS A 81 -2.36 -18.52 -2.71
C HIS A 81 -1.56 -19.73 -3.22
N PRO A 82 -0.28 -19.67 -3.60
CA PRO A 82 0.48 -20.84 -4.03
C PRO A 82 0.65 -21.87 -2.90
N LEU A 83 0.76 -21.44 -1.64
CA LEU A 83 0.81 -22.31 -0.48
C LEU A 83 -0.48 -23.13 -0.33
N GLN A 84 -1.64 -22.47 -0.35
CA GLN A 84 -2.95 -23.13 -0.25
C GLN A 84 -3.12 -24.20 -1.33
N LYS A 85 -2.76 -23.89 -2.57
CA LYS A 85 -2.83 -24.82 -3.69
C LYS A 85 -1.89 -26.02 -3.52
N LYS A 86 -0.62 -25.75 -3.14
CA LYS A 86 0.42 -26.78 -3.00
C LYS A 86 0.13 -27.77 -1.86
N PHE A 87 -0.36 -27.25 -0.73
CA PHE A 87 -0.60 -28.05 0.48
C PHE A 87 -2.06 -28.38 0.73
N LYS A 88 -2.96 -28.03 -0.21
CA LYS A 88 -4.41 -28.26 -0.12
C LYS A 88 -5.01 -27.70 1.18
N LEU A 89 -4.75 -26.43 1.44
CA LEU A 89 -5.17 -25.72 2.66
C LEU A 89 -6.17 -24.61 2.32
N LYS A 90 -7.47 -24.94 2.25
CA LYS A 90 -8.51 -24.03 1.77
C LYS A 90 -8.65 -22.74 2.59
N ASP A 91 -8.59 -22.83 3.91
CA ASP A 91 -8.84 -21.71 4.85
C ASP A 91 -7.58 -21.37 5.65
N PHE A 92 -6.47 -21.11 4.97
CA PHE A 92 -5.19 -20.80 5.59
C PHE A 92 -4.87 -19.32 5.49
N GLU A 93 -4.34 -18.75 6.58
CA GLU A 93 -3.78 -17.39 6.60
C GLU A 93 -2.38 -17.37 7.22
N LEU A 94 -1.52 -16.52 6.67
CA LEU A 94 -0.26 -16.12 7.27
C LEU A 94 -0.51 -15.04 8.33
N SER A 95 0.34 -14.95 9.34
CA SER A 95 0.20 -13.97 10.42
C SER A 95 0.66 -12.58 10.00
N GLN A 96 -0.28 -11.68 9.84
CA GLN A 96 0.02 -10.27 9.63
C GLN A 96 0.50 -9.59 10.93
N ASN A 97 0.08 -10.08 12.09
CA ASN A 97 0.53 -9.56 13.37
C ASN A 97 2.03 -9.85 13.62
N TYR A 98 2.54 -11.01 13.16
CA TYR A 98 3.96 -11.36 13.27
C TYR A 98 4.85 -10.39 12.47
N THR A 99 4.50 -10.16 11.21
CA THR A 99 5.23 -9.21 10.35
C THR A 99 5.06 -7.77 10.83
N ASN A 100 3.89 -7.41 11.39
CA ASN A 100 3.64 -6.10 11.98
C ASN A 100 4.51 -5.83 13.23
N PHE A 101 4.73 -6.83 14.09
CA PHE A 101 5.62 -6.68 15.24
C PHE A 101 7.02 -6.27 14.80
N TRP A 102 7.58 -7.02 13.86
CA TRP A 102 8.94 -6.76 13.38
C TRP A 102 9.04 -5.48 12.55
N ASP A 103 8.03 -5.15 11.75
CA ASP A 103 7.97 -3.89 11.02
C ASP A 103 8.01 -2.68 11.96
N LYS A 104 7.21 -2.69 13.03
CA LYS A 104 7.22 -1.60 14.01
C LYS A 104 8.53 -1.51 14.80
N PHE A 105 9.12 -2.63 15.13
CA PHE A 105 10.41 -2.66 15.82
C PHE A 105 11.53 -2.12 14.91
N GLU A 106 11.60 -2.59 13.69
CA GLU A 106 12.61 -2.14 12.73
C GLU A 106 12.42 -0.67 12.31
N LYS A 107 11.18 -0.22 12.10
CA LYS A 107 10.90 1.21 11.85
C LYS A 107 11.33 2.11 13.00
N SER A 108 11.24 1.63 14.23
CA SER A 108 11.73 2.40 15.39
C SER A 108 13.25 2.56 15.34
N ASN A 109 13.98 1.49 15.00
CA ASN A 109 15.43 1.57 14.78
C ASN A 109 15.77 2.45 13.57
N TRP A 110 15.03 2.30 12.45
CA TRP A 110 15.15 3.13 11.25
C TRP A 110 14.99 4.63 11.56
N PHE A 111 13.99 4.96 12.36
CA PHE A 111 13.78 6.34 12.82
C PHE A 111 14.98 6.84 13.63
N PHE A 112 15.47 6.06 14.60
CA PHE A 112 16.61 6.45 15.42
C PHE A 112 17.88 6.67 14.59
N GLU A 113 18.19 5.78 13.65
CA GLU A 113 19.35 5.97 12.76
C GLU A 113 19.21 7.25 11.93
N ASN A 114 18.05 7.52 11.37
CA ASN A 114 17.83 8.72 10.56
C ASN A 114 17.87 10.02 11.39
N VAL A 115 17.41 10.03 12.62
CA VAL A 115 17.51 11.23 13.48
C VAL A 115 18.94 11.45 13.97
N ILE A 116 19.73 10.40 14.17
CA ILE A 116 21.18 10.48 14.44
C ILE A 116 21.90 11.04 13.22
N ALA A 117 21.65 10.48 12.03
CA ALA A 117 22.29 10.90 10.78
C ALA A 117 21.97 12.35 10.37
N THR A 118 20.89 12.93 10.91
CA THR A 118 20.47 14.32 10.65
C THR A 118 20.66 15.24 11.86
N ALA A 119 21.40 14.81 12.88
CA ALA A 119 21.53 15.57 14.12
C ALA A 119 22.27 16.92 13.96
N ASP A 120 23.05 17.09 12.89
CA ASP A 120 23.71 18.34 12.49
C ASP A 120 22.75 19.41 11.96
N LYS A 121 21.53 19.02 11.56
CA LYS A 121 20.53 19.93 11.00
C LYS A 121 19.60 20.47 12.08
N ASP A 122 19.00 21.64 11.82
CA ASP A 122 17.98 22.20 12.71
C ASP A 122 16.69 21.38 12.70
N LEU A 123 15.91 21.42 13.79
CA LEU A 123 14.58 20.79 13.85
C LEU A 123 13.59 21.38 12.84
N GLY A 124 13.80 22.63 12.39
CA GLY A 124 13.02 23.27 11.33
C GLY A 124 13.41 22.85 9.90
N ASP A 125 14.50 22.09 9.72
CA ASP A 125 14.82 21.50 8.42
C ASP A 125 13.66 20.63 7.96
N ARG A 126 13.28 20.73 6.68
CA ARG A 126 12.09 20.02 6.15
C ARG A 126 12.20 18.52 6.26
N LYS A 127 13.40 17.94 6.07
CA LYS A 127 13.64 16.48 6.19
C LYS A 127 13.57 16.03 7.65
N VAL A 128 14.15 16.81 8.56
CA VAL A 128 14.05 16.53 10.00
C VAL A 128 12.60 16.64 10.47
N SER A 129 11.89 17.69 10.08
CA SER A 129 10.46 17.84 10.38
C SER A 129 9.63 16.69 9.84
N PHE A 130 9.92 16.20 8.63
CA PHE A 130 9.28 15.02 8.04
C PHE A 130 9.49 13.76 8.89
N LEU A 131 10.72 13.48 9.34
CA LEU A 131 11.02 12.33 10.22
C LEU A 131 10.24 12.42 11.54
N PHE A 132 10.20 13.60 12.18
CA PHE A 132 9.49 13.80 13.44
C PHE A 132 7.97 13.89 13.31
N ALA A 133 7.42 14.19 12.12
CA ALA A 133 5.97 14.22 11.91
C ALA A 133 5.34 12.86 12.18
N THR A 134 5.94 11.80 11.68
CA THR A 134 5.41 10.44 11.82
C THR A 134 6.54 9.42 12.00
N PRO A 135 7.16 9.31 13.20
CA PRO A 135 8.25 8.36 13.44
C PRO A 135 7.85 6.92 13.20
N GLN A 136 6.57 6.59 13.46
CA GLN A 136 6.00 5.25 13.37
C GLN A 136 4.59 5.31 12.78
N GLN A 137 4.30 4.42 11.83
CA GLN A 137 2.97 4.26 11.22
C GLN A 137 2.80 2.84 10.64
N ASP A 138 1.57 2.51 10.23
CA ASP A 138 1.23 1.18 9.72
C ASP A 138 1.60 0.97 8.25
N GLY A 139 1.70 2.03 7.46
CA GLY A 139 1.94 1.96 6.02
C GLY A 139 3.30 1.37 5.65
N GLY A 140 3.46 0.94 4.41
CA GLY A 140 4.72 0.37 3.92
C GLY A 140 4.64 -0.04 2.46
N GLN A 141 5.73 -0.63 1.96
CA GLN A 141 5.93 -1.02 0.58
C GLN A 141 6.24 -2.51 0.47
N TRP A 142 6.11 -3.08 -0.73
CA TRP A 142 6.46 -4.48 -1.00
C TRP A 142 7.87 -4.85 -0.52
N ASP A 143 8.88 -4.05 -0.90
CA ASP A 143 10.27 -4.32 -0.53
C ASP A 143 10.50 -4.26 0.99
N MET A 144 9.75 -3.42 1.71
CA MET A 144 9.80 -3.36 3.17
C MET A 144 9.33 -4.68 3.81
N LEU A 145 8.24 -5.29 3.29
CA LEU A 145 7.81 -6.61 3.77
C LEU A 145 8.80 -7.70 3.40
N CYS A 146 9.36 -7.65 2.19
CA CYS A 146 10.41 -8.59 1.79
C CYS A 146 11.60 -8.53 2.76
N GLY A 147 12.06 -7.33 3.14
CA GLY A 147 13.13 -7.15 4.14
C GLY A 147 12.79 -7.77 5.50
N ILE A 148 11.55 -7.62 5.98
CA ILE A 148 11.08 -8.27 7.21
C ILE A 148 11.10 -9.80 7.07
N ILE A 149 10.63 -10.34 5.97
CA ILE A 149 10.59 -11.80 5.75
C ILE A 149 12.01 -12.36 5.62
N GLU A 150 12.89 -11.70 4.89
CA GLU A 150 14.28 -12.09 4.72
C GLU A 150 15.03 -12.14 6.07
N LYS A 151 14.72 -11.21 6.99
CA LYS A 151 15.35 -11.13 8.31
C LYS A 151 14.71 -12.08 9.34
N TYR A 152 13.39 -12.14 9.40
CA TYR A 152 12.64 -12.78 10.48
C TYR A 152 11.79 -13.99 10.06
N GLY A 153 11.58 -14.21 8.77
CA GLY A 153 10.66 -15.24 8.27
C GLY A 153 9.19 -14.84 8.47
N ILE A 154 8.31 -15.84 8.43
CA ILE A 154 6.87 -15.69 8.67
C ILE A 154 6.31 -16.89 9.42
N VAL A 155 5.10 -16.74 9.96
CA VAL A 155 4.42 -17.82 10.68
C VAL A 155 2.93 -17.90 10.26
N PRO A 156 2.26 -19.04 10.47
CA PRO A 156 0.80 -19.14 10.34
C PRO A 156 0.07 -18.22 11.33
N LYS A 157 -1.10 -17.73 10.95
CA LYS A 157 -1.95 -16.92 11.82
C LYS A 157 -2.36 -17.63 13.10
N SER A 158 -2.53 -18.95 13.05
CA SER A 158 -2.82 -19.81 14.21
C SER A 158 -1.71 -19.82 15.27
N VAL A 159 -0.46 -19.56 14.85
CA VAL A 159 0.72 -19.54 15.74
C VAL A 159 0.91 -18.16 16.39
N TYR A 160 0.58 -17.09 15.66
CA TYR A 160 0.68 -15.73 16.18
C TYR A 160 -0.53 -14.92 15.71
N PRO A 161 -1.64 -14.99 16.44
CA PRO A 161 -2.93 -14.41 16.04
C PRO A 161 -2.96 -12.89 16.20
N GLU A 162 -4.00 -12.27 15.64
CA GLU A 162 -4.29 -10.84 15.84
C GLU A 162 -4.62 -10.55 17.30
N THR A 163 -4.17 -9.37 17.76
CA THR A 163 -4.53 -8.81 19.09
C THR A 163 -5.44 -7.60 18.93
N ALA A 164 -5.99 -7.09 20.04
CA ALA A 164 -6.79 -5.86 20.02
C ALA A 164 -5.99 -4.68 19.41
N ASN A 165 -4.70 -4.54 19.76
CA ASN A 165 -3.84 -3.48 19.24
C ASN A 165 -3.38 -3.72 17.80
N ALA A 166 -3.38 -4.96 17.31
CA ALA A 166 -3.16 -5.26 15.90
C ALA A 166 -4.39 -4.91 15.06
N THR A 167 -5.61 -5.21 15.54
CA THR A 167 -6.86 -4.93 14.83
C THR A 167 -7.29 -3.47 14.88
N ASN A 168 -6.81 -2.70 15.86
CA ASN A 168 -6.95 -1.25 15.95
C ASN A 168 -5.63 -0.65 16.44
N SER A 169 -4.80 -0.21 15.50
CA SER A 169 -3.41 0.19 15.74
C SER A 169 -3.24 1.63 16.24
N SER A 170 -4.30 2.42 16.31
CA SER A 170 -4.22 3.86 16.61
C SER A 170 -3.51 4.15 17.95
N ALA A 171 -3.95 3.51 19.03
CA ALA A 171 -3.38 3.73 20.36
C ALA A 171 -1.92 3.25 20.47
N LEU A 172 -1.58 2.14 19.81
CA LEU A 172 -0.21 1.63 19.77
C LEU A 172 0.71 2.60 19.00
N ASN A 173 0.27 3.09 17.84
CA ASN A 173 1.03 4.04 17.05
C ASN A 173 1.24 5.36 17.80
N ASP A 174 0.21 5.87 18.47
CA ASP A 174 0.31 7.10 19.27
C ASP A 174 1.31 6.95 20.42
N THR A 175 1.23 5.83 21.16
CA THR A 175 2.15 5.50 22.26
C THR A 175 3.60 5.43 21.77
N LEU A 176 3.86 4.70 20.68
CA LEU A 176 5.19 4.59 20.10
C LEU A 176 5.69 5.94 19.60
N ASN A 177 4.86 6.72 18.89
CA ASN A 177 5.25 8.02 18.37
C ASN A 177 5.63 9.01 19.47
N THR A 178 4.95 8.97 20.62
CA THR A 178 5.30 9.81 21.77
C THR A 178 6.68 9.44 22.31
N LEU A 179 6.94 8.14 22.52
CA LEU A 179 8.23 7.65 23.01
C LEU A 179 9.35 7.97 22.01
N LEU A 180 9.16 7.62 20.74
CA LEU A 180 10.16 7.81 19.69
C LEU A 180 10.55 9.27 19.50
N ARG A 181 9.59 10.21 19.56
CA ARG A 181 9.91 11.65 19.51
C ARG A 181 10.76 12.10 20.69
N LYS A 182 10.39 11.70 21.91
CA LYS A 182 11.18 11.99 23.10
C LYS A 182 12.61 11.45 22.98
N ASP A 183 12.73 10.19 22.63
CA ASP A 183 14.02 9.49 22.55
C ASP A 183 14.86 9.99 21.36
N GLY A 184 14.23 10.29 20.21
CA GLY A 184 14.89 10.88 19.06
C GLY A 184 15.48 12.26 19.36
N LEU A 185 14.81 13.11 20.15
CA LEU A 185 15.36 14.39 20.60
C LEU A 185 16.57 14.20 21.52
N GLU A 186 16.52 13.18 22.41
CA GLU A 186 17.65 12.85 23.30
C GLU A 186 18.86 12.34 22.49
N LEU A 187 18.67 11.45 21.51
CA LEU A 187 19.74 10.94 20.65
C LEU A 187 20.39 12.08 19.85
N ARG A 188 19.60 12.99 19.25
CA ARG A 188 20.14 14.16 18.55
C ARG A 188 21.00 15.02 19.49
N LYS A 189 20.52 15.23 20.72
CA LYS A 189 21.28 16.01 21.72
C LYS A 189 22.60 15.34 22.08
N LEU A 190 22.64 14.02 22.26
CA LEU A 190 23.91 13.30 22.53
C LEU A 190 24.93 13.53 21.40
N VAL A 191 24.52 13.47 20.15
CA VAL A 191 25.40 13.75 19.00
C VAL A 191 25.86 15.21 19.00
N GLN A 192 24.97 16.16 19.22
CA GLN A 192 25.29 17.60 19.25
C GLN A 192 26.20 17.98 20.42
N ASP A 193 26.09 17.30 21.55
CA ASP A 193 26.95 17.47 22.72
C ASP A 193 28.33 16.78 22.55
N GLY A 194 28.58 16.13 21.39
CA GLY A 194 29.86 15.50 21.06
C GLY A 194 30.13 14.18 21.82
N LYS A 195 29.08 13.49 22.25
CA LYS A 195 29.18 12.17 22.84
C LYS A 195 29.73 11.17 21.82
N SER A 196 30.44 10.15 22.32
CA SER A 196 31.00 9.09 21.45
C SER A 196 29.88 8.27 20.77
N GLU A 197 30.20 7.69 19.63
CA GLU A 197 29.29 6.78 18.92
C GLU A 197 28.86 5.61 19.82
N ASP A 198 29.79 5.03 20.61
CA ASP A 198 29.50 3.94 21.55
C ASP A 198 28.48 4.36 22.63
N GLU A 199 28.59 5.58 23.19
CA GLU A 199 27.62 6.11 24.15
C GLU A 199 26.23 6.28 23.49
N GLY A 200 26.19 6.79 22.26
CA GLY A 200 24.96 6.94 21.48
C GLY A 200 24.30 5.59 21.17
N GLN A 201 25.07 4.60 20.73
CA GLN A 201 24.57 3.26 20.42
C GLN A 201 24.06 2.53 21.68
N ALA A 202 24.79 2.60 22.81
CA ALA A 202 24.36 2.01 24.08
C ALA A 202 23.01 2.61 24.51
N ARG A 203 22.85 3.92 24.41
CA ARG A 203 21.60 4.58 24.77
C ARG A 203 20.44 4.22 23.84
N LYS A 204 20.70 4.14 22.53
CA LYS A 204 19.72 3.69 21.54
C LYS A 204 19.25 2.25 21.83
N GLU A 205 20.15 1.35 22.23
CA GLU A 205 19.80 -0.03 22.58
C GLU A 205 18.85 -0.09 23.80
N GLU A 206 19.08 0.74 24.83
CA GLU A 206 18.15 0.86 25.96
C GLU A 206 16.75 1.35 25.50
N MET A 207 16.71 2.36 24.61
CA MET A 207 15.45 2.88 24.04
C MET A 207 14.71 1.83 23.20
N LEU A 208 15.44 1.06 22.39
CA LEU A 208 14.88 -0.05 21.63
C LEU A 208 14.33 -1.16 22.52
N ASN A 209 14.94 -1.40 23.69
CA ASN A 209 14.41 -2.34 24.68
C ASN A 209 13.05 -1.88 25.24
N ASP A 210 12.84 -0.57 25.43
CA ASP A 210 11.56 0.00 25.82
C ASP A 210 10.51 -0.18 24.72
N VAL A 211 10.88 0.08 23.46
CA VAL A 211 10.03 -0.19 22.29
C VAL A 211 9.65 -1.67 22.21
N PHE A 212 10.62 -2.59 22.37
CA PHE A 212 10.35 -4.03 22.37
C PHE A 212 9.35 -4.43 23.47
N ARG A 213 9.49 -3.86 24.66
CA ARG A 213 8.58 -4.11 25.78
C ARG A 213 7.15 -3.65 25.48
N ILE A 214 6.98 -2.47 24.86
CA ILE A 214 5.66 -1.96 24.43
C ILE A 214 5.06 -2.91 23.39
N LEU A 215 5.83 -3.31 22.39
CA LEU A 215 5.37 -4.20 21.34
C LEU A 215 5.01 -5.58 21.89
N ALA A 216 5.86 -6.17 22.72
CA ALA A 216 5.62 -7.48 23.33
C ALA A 216 4.37 -7.48 24.23
N THR A 217 4.14 -6.40 24.96
CA THR A 217 2.94 -6.24 25.80
C THR A 217 1.67 -6.07 24.96
N SER A 218 1.76 -5.42 23.80
CA SER A 218 0.60 -5.05 22.98
C SER A 218 0.25 -6.09 21.92
N LEU A 219 1.25 -6.77 21.35
CA LEU A 219 1.12 -7.69 20.21
C LEU A 219 1.47 -9.14 20.56
N GLY A 220 2.09 -9.38 21.72
CA GLY A 220 2.66 -10.68 22.11
C GLY A 220 4.15 -10.80 21.75
N ILE A 221 4.80 -11.84 22.24
CA ILE A 221 6.20 -12.13 21.95
C ILE A 221 6.27 -13.05 20.71
N PRO A 222 6.94 -12.65 19.62
CA PRO A 222 7.07 -13.50 18.43
C PRO A 222 7.80 -14.82 18.77
N PRO A 223 7.27 -15.97 18.29
CA PRO A 223 7.90 -17.25 18.55
C PRO A 223 9.22 -17.40 17.78
N LYS A 224 10.22 -17.96 18.43
CA LYS A 224 11.49 -18.34 17.79
C LYS A 224 11.38 -19.66 17.02
N LYS A 225 10.54 -20.57 17.54
CA LYS A 225 10.18 -21.87 16.98
C LYS A 225 8.74 -22.18 17.32
N PHE A 226 8.09 -23.02 16.51
CA PHE A 226 6.73 -23.47 16.71
C PHE A 226 6.48 -24.83 16.08
N ASN A 227 5.38 -25.48 16.48
CA ASN A 227 4.87 -26.64 15.80
C ASN A 227 3.82 -26.20 14.80
N PHE A 228 3.92 -26.65 13.56
CA PHE A 228 2.90 -26.43 12.53
C PHE A 228 2.14 -27.73 12.28
N GLU A 229 0.92 -27.77 12.78
CA GLU A 229 -0.01 -28.88 12.63
C GLU A 229 -1.18 -28.45 11.75
N TYR A 230 -1.53 -29.29 10.77
CA TYR A 230 -2.70 -29.05 9.94
C TYR A 230 -3.30 -30.34 9.40
N ARG A 231 -4.56 -30.28 8.99
CA ARG A 231 -5.18 -31.24 8.09
C ARG A 231 -5.36 -30.62 6.72
N ASP A 232 -4.93 -31.36 5.70
CA ASP A 232 -5.20 -30.94 4.32
C ASP A 232 -6.69 -31.15 3.96
N ASP A 233 -7.11 -30.70 2.77
CA ASP A 233 -8.49 -30.82 2.29
C ASP A 233 -8.92 -32.30 2.13
N ASP A 234 -7.95 -33.23 1.94
CA ASP A 234 -8.15 -34.66 1.95
C ASP A 234 -8.21 -35.28 3.37
N LYS A 235 -8.14 -34.39 4.42
CA LYS A 235 -8.16 -34.72 5.85
C LYS A 235 -6.96 -35.53 6.36
N ASN A 236 -5.86 -35.56 5.62
CA ASN A 236 -4.62 -36.13 6.11
C ASN A 236 -3.99 -35.19 7.16
N TYR A 237 -3.45 -35.80 8.21
CA TYR A 237 -2.77 -35.08 9.27
C TYR A 237 -1.29 -34.87 8.93
N HIS A 238 -0.82 -33.66 9.13
CA HIS A 238 0.56 -33.22 8.93
C HIS A 238 1.07 -32.49 10.16
N ILE A 239 2.35 -32.65 10.48
CA ILE A 239 3.02 -31.93 11.56
C ILE A 239 4.48 -31.70 11.24
N ASP A 240 4.92 -30.46 11.41
CA ASP A 240 6.34 -30.09 11.53
C ASP A 240 6.57 -29.58 12.96
N ARG A 241 7.58 -30.15 13.63
CA ARG A 241 7.93 -29.81 15.00
C ARG A 241 9.14 -28.89 15.03
N ASP A 242 9.13 -27.95 15.98
CA ASP A 242 10.26 -27.05 16.27
C ASP A 242 10.79 -26.29 15.05
N ILE A 243 9.90 -25.99 14.09
CA ILE A 243 10.25 -25.24 12.87
C ILE A 243 10.43 -23.74 13.22
N THR A 244 11.47 -23.12 12.67
CA THR A 244 11.66 -21.68 12.76
C THR A 244 10.80 -20.92 11.73
N PRO A 245 10.52 -19.61 11.93
CA PRO A 245 9.78 -18.83 10.95
C PRO A 245 10.45 -18.75 9.56
N LYS A 246 11.77 -18.81 9.48
CA LYS A 246 12.51 -18.88 8.21
C LYS A 246 12.36 -20.22 7.52
N GLU A 247 12.56 -21.33 8.24
CA GLU A 247 12.34 -22.67 7.71
C GLU A 247 10.89 -22.86 7.26
N PHE A 248 9.93 -22.26 7.96
CA PHE A 248 8.54 -22.25 7.54
C PHE A 248 8.34 -21.51 6.20
N PHE A 249 8.93 -20.30 6.06
CA PHE A 249 8.89 -19.57 4.79
C PHE A 249 9.48 -20.41 3.65
N ASP A 250 10.69 -20.92 3.84
CA ASP A 250 11.41 -21.67 2.80
C ASP A 250 10.65 -22.95 2.37
N LYS A 251 10.09 -23.68 3.33
CA LYS A 251 9.40 -24.96 3.06
C LYS A 251 8.00 -24.76 2.48
N TYR A 252 7.22 -23.86 3.05
CA TYR A 252 5.79 -23.74 2.76
C TYR A 252 5.47 -22.68 1.72
N VAL A 253 6.15 -21.53 1.76
CA VAL A 253 5.94 -20.45 0.80
C VAL A 253 6.92 -20.58 -0.37
N GLY A 254 8.21 -20.53 -0.09
CA GLY A 254 9.27 -20.72 -1.07
C GLY A 254 9.24 -19.72 -2.23
N MET A 255 8.67 -18.52 -2.00
CA MET A 255 8.61 -17.46 -3.02
C MET A 255 9.99 -16.83 -3.16
N ASP A 256 10.50 -16.74 -4.38
CA ASP A 256 11.71 -16.00 -4.68
C ASP A 256 11.43 -14.49 -4.63
N LEU A 257 11.63 -13.90 -3.45
CA LEU A 257 11.37 -12.47 -3.21
C LEU A 257 12.28 -11.57 -4.05
N ALA A 258 13.50 -12.00 -4.38
CA ALA A 258 14.44 -11.23 -5.18
C ALA A 258 14.00 -11.07 -6.63
N ASN A 259 13.22 -11.99 -7.12
CA ASN A 259 12.65 -11.96 -8.47
C ASN A 259 11.29 -11.25 -8.57
N HIS A 260 10.73 -10.76 -7.47
CA HIS A 260 9.52 -9.93 -7.48
C HIS A 260 9.91 -8.47 -7.31
N ILE A 261 9.78 -7.70 -8.38
CA ILE A 261 10.17 -6.29 -8.43
C ILE A 261 8.97 -5.37 -8.44
N SER A 262 9.10 -4.25 -7.77
CA SER A 262 8.10 -3.18 -7.82
C SER A 262 8.25 -2.37 -9.10
N THR A 263 7.16 -2.23 -9.83
CA THR A 263 7.02 -1.31 -10.96
C THR A 263 6.05 -0.21 -10.60
N ILE A 264 6.27 1.01 -11.10
CA ILE A 264 5.37 2.14 -10.95
C ILE A 264 4.91 2.67 -12.31
N ASN A 265 3.79 3.36 -12.33
CA ASN A 265 3.37 4.21 -13.43
C ASN A 265 3.19 5.64 -12.91
N ALA A 266 4.25 6.42 -13.03
CA ALA A 266 4.30 7.84 -12.66
C ALA A 266 4.72 8.65 -13.91
N PRO A 267 3.75 9.14 -14.73
CA PRO A 267 4.03 9.80 -15.99
C PRO A 267 4.37 11.29 -15.83
N THR A 268 5.03 11.67 -14.73
CA THR A 268 5.47 13.05 -14.46
C THR A 268 6.81 13.35 -15.12
N ASN A 269 7.09 14.63 -15.40
CA ASN A 269 8.29 15.02 -16.15
C ASN A 269 9.61 14.70 -15.44
N ASP A 270 9.60 14.65 -14.11
CA ASP A 270 10.75 14.33 -13.26
C ASP A 270 11.03 12.81 -13.15
N LYS A 271 10.12 11.98 -13.65
CA LYS A 271 10.21 10.53 -13.57
C LYS A 271 10.20 9.86 -14.95
N PRO A 272 11.31 9.93 -15.73
CA PRO A 272 11.38 9.28 -17.02
C PRO A 272 11.09 7.77 -16.92
N PHE A 273 10.40 7.24 -17.95
CA PHE A 273 10.13 5.81 -18.05
C PHE A 273 11.41 4.98 -18.20
N HIS A 274 11.36 3.72 -17.79
CA HIS A 274 12.44 2.74 -17.84
C HIS A 274 13.66 3.16 -16.99
N LYS A 275 13.44 3.96 -15.94
CA LYS A 275 14.42 4.27 -14.89
C LYS A 275 13.97 3.71 -13.56
N VAL A 276 14.94 3.43 -12.70
CA VAL A 276 14.70 2.93 -11.34
C VAL A 276 14.77 4.09 -10.37
N PHE A 277 13.77 4.16 -9.50
CA PHE A 277 13.61 5.19 -8.48
C PHE A 277 13.60 4.58 -7.08
N SER A 278 14.01 5.37 -6.11
CA SER A 278 13.81 5.13 -4.68
C SER A 278 13.34 6.41 -4.03
N VAL A 279 12.71 6.32 -2.86
CA VAL A 279 12.28 7.49 -2.09
C VAL A 279 13.13 7.58 -0.84
N GLU A 280 13.68 8.77 -0.58
CA GLU A 280 14.53 9.02 0.58
C GLU A 280 13.76 8.76 1.89
N TYR A 281 14.39 8.14 2.86
CA TYR A 281 13.82 7.67 4.14
C TYR A 281 12.69 6.62 4.02
N LEU A 282 12.39 6.12 2.83
CA LEU A 282 11.42 5.05 2.64
C LEU A 282 12.07 3.69 2.88
N GLY A 283 11.88 3.14 4.06
CA GLY A 283 12.45 1.87 4.47
C GLY A 283 11.99 1.48 5.88
N ASN A 284 12.44 0.33 6.35
CA ASN A 284 12.19 -0.14 7.70
C ASN A 284 13.37 -0.89 8.32
N VAL A 285 14.08 -1.74 7.57
CA VAL A 285 15.18 -2.56 8.07
C VAL A 285 16.50 -1.90 7.71
N GLU A 286 17.25 -1.47 8.73
CA GLU A 286 18.58 -0.92 8.52
C GLU A 286 19.54 -1.98 7.95
N GLY A 287 20.27 -1.62 6.89
CA GLY A 287 21.08 -2.57 6.13
C GLY A 287 20.29 -3.63 5.36
N GLY A 288 18.96 -3.56 5.36
CA GLY A 288 18.07 -4.45 4.65
C GLY A 288 17.79 -4.03 3.21
N ARG A 289 16.68 -4.55 2.67
CA ARG A 289 16.27 -4.32 1.30
C ARG A 289 15.81 -2.89 1.08
N GLN A 290 16.42 -2.20 0.11
CA GLN A 290 16.00 -0.87 -0.30
C GLN A 290 14.73 -0.94 -1.16
N VAL A 291 13.80 -0.01 -0.94
CA VAL A 291 12.62 0.16 -1.80
C VAL A 291 13.06 0.70 -3.17
N ARG A 292 12.68 0.02 -4.23
CA ARG A 292 13.03 0.35 -5.62
C ARG A 292 11.84 0.20 -6.53
N HIS A 293 11.69 1.12 -7.48
CA HIS A 293 10.59 1.13 -8.42
C HIS A 293 11.10 1.32 -9.85
N LEU A 294 10.77 0.40 -10.75
CA LEU A 294 10.97 0.59 -12.19
C LEU A 294 9.76 1.34 -12.78
N ASN A 295 9.97 2.54 -13.34
CA ASN A 295 8.87 3.32 -13.93
C ASN A 295 8.54 2.81 -15.35
N LEU A 296 7.28 2.46 -15.57
CA LEU A 296 6.74 1.90 -16.81
C LEU A 296 5.58 2.74 -17.35
N LYS A 297 5.37 2.66 -18.67
CA LYS A 297 4.12 3.11 -19.27
C LYS A 297 2.97 2.24 -18.76
N VAL A 298 1.77 2.79 -18.69
CA VAL A 298 0.61 2.07 -18.17
C VAL A 298 0.29 0.80 -18.94
N ASP A 299 0.40 0.84 -20.28
CA ASP A 299 0.13 -0.33 -21.11
C ASP A 299 1.19 -1.43 -20.93
N GLU A 300 2.47 -1.06 -20.78
CA GLU A 300 3.54 -2.02 -20.43
C GLU A 300 3.26 -2.71 -19.08
N MET A 301 2.83 -1.95 -18.09
CA MET A 301 2.46 -2.49 -16.77
C MET A 301 1.28 -3.46 -16.87
N LYS A 302 0.21 -3.09 -17.63
CA LYS A 302 -0.95 -3.96 -17.85
C LYS A 302 -0.58 -5.26 -18.53
N ASP A 303 0.24 -5.19 -19.57
CA ASP A 303 0.70 -6.38 -20.32
C ASP A 303 1.47 -7.36 -19.40
N LEU A 304 2.32 -6.84 -18.51
CA LEU A 304 3.05 -7.65 -17.53
C LEU A 304 2.12 -8.30 -16.52
N ILE A 305 1.15 -7.56 -16.00
CA ILE A 305 0.12 -8.07 -15.10
C ILE A 305 -0.69 -9.19 -15.77
N ILE A 306 -1.13 -8.99 -17.02
CA ILE A 306 -1.88 -10.01 -17.78
C ILE A 306 -1.04 -11.27 -17.98
N LYS A 307 0.25 -11.14 -18.34
CA LYS A 307 1.16 -12.30 -18.46
C LYS A 307 1.29 -13.06 -17.15
N GLN A 308 1.41 -12.35 -16.02
CA GLN A 308 1.52 -12.96 -14.70
C GLN A 308 0.22 -13.66 -14.31
N LEU A 309 -0.95 -13.05 -14.50
CA LEU A 309 -2.25 -13.68 -14.26
C LEU A 309 -2.47 -14.94 -15.13
N LYS A 310 -2.08 -14.91 -16.40
CA LYS A 310 -2.14 -16.07 -17.30
C LYS A 310 -1.27 -17.24 -16.84
N SER A 311 -0.21 -16.97 -16.09
CA SER A 311 0.63 -18.02 -15.49
C SER A 311 0.05 -18.61 -14.19
N GLY A 312 -1.05 -18.06 -13.69
CA GLY A 312 -1.65 -18.44 -12.41
C GLY A 312 -1.08 -17.72 -11.20
N GLU A 313 -0.35 -16.62 -11.39
CA GLU A 313 0.21 -15.80 -10.32
C GLU A 313 -0.59 -14.49 -10.16
N VAL A 314 -1.06 -14.23 -8.95
CA VAL A 314 -1.75 -12.99 -8.60
C VAL A 314 -0.76 -11.83 -8.44
N VAL A 315 -1.26 -10.58 -8.48
CA VAL A 315 -0.41 -9.39 -8.52
C VAL A 315 -0.74 -8.44 -7.38
N TRP A 316 0.22 -8.19 -6.49
CA TRP A 316 0.14 -7.09 -5.54
C TRP A 316 0.20 -5.74 -6.26
N PHE A 317 -0.67 -4.79 -5.90
CA PHE A 317 -0.67 -3.46 -6.50
C PHE A 317 -1.04 -2.37 -5.49
N GLY A 318 -0.58 -1.13 -5.75
CA GLY A 318 -0.89 0.07 -5.00
C GLY A 318 -1.70 1.07 -5.83
N SER A 319 -2.71 1.68 -5.23
CA SER A 319 -3.64 2.59 -5.90
C SER A 319 -4.16 3.68 -4.96
N ASN A 320 -4.92 4.64 -5.50
CA ASN A 320 -5.76 5.53 -4.71
C ASN A 320 -7.20 5.01 -4.68
N VAL A 321 -7.50 4.14 -3.71
CA VAL A 321 -8.78 3.43 -3.63
C VAL A 321 -9.96 4.34 -3.25
N VAL A 322 -9.70 5.53 -2.71
CA VAL A 322 -10.79 6.44 -2.32
C VAL A 322 -11.36 7.24 -3.50
N LYS A 323 -10.61 7.34 -4.61
CA LYS A 323 -11.03 8.07 -5.81
C LYS A 323 -12.03 7.26 -6.63
N ASP A 324 -13.13 7.89 -7.00
CA ASP A 324 -14.20 7.35 -7.86
C ASP A 324 -14.52 5.88 -7.54
N SER A 325 -14.83 5.62 -6.26
CA SER A 325 -15.11 4.31 -5.70
C SER A 325 -16.39 4.24 -4.90
N GLU A 326 -17.21 3.20 -5.14
CA GLU A 326 -18.32 2.79 -4.27
C GLU A 326 -17.87 1.57 -3.44
N ARG A 327 -17.23 1.84 -2.32
CA ARG A 327 -16.55 0.80 -1.52
C ARG A 327 -17.48 -0.27 -0.96
N ARG A 328 -18.75 0.06 -0.67
CA ARG A 328 -19.73 -0.93 -0.18
C ARG A 328 -20.13 -1.89 -1.28
N ALA A 329 -20.32 -1.37 -2.50
CA ALA A 329 -20.66 -2.18 -3.67
C ALA A 329 -19.42 -2.85 -4.30
N GLY A 330 -18.21 -2.44 -3.93
CA GLY A 330 -16.96 -2.98 -4.50
C GLY A 330 -16.71 -2.55 -5.94
N LEU A 331 -17.08 -1.33 -6.30
CA LEU A 331 -16.97 -0.80 -7.66
C LEU A 331 -15.97 0.34 -7.74
N LEU A 332 -15.05 0.27 -8.70
CA LEU A 332 -14.01 1.25 -8.99
C LEU A 332 -14.10 1.65 -10.46
N ASP A 333 -14.58 2.87 -10.75
CA ASP A 333 -14.75 3.35 -12.12
C ASP A 333 -14.75 4.88 -12.20
N THR A 334 -14.06 5.42 -13.21
CA THR A 334 -13.96 6.88 -13.43
C THR A 334 -15.28 7.54 -13.80
N ASN A 335 -16.27 6.78 -14.28
CA ASN A 335 -17.61 7.25 -14.61
C ASN A 335 -18.66 6.94 -13.53
N LEU A 336 -18.22 6.46 -12.36
CA LEU A 336 -19.11 6.09 -11.27
C LEU A 336 -19.91 7.28 -10.74
N TYR A 337 -19.30 8.46 -10.78
CA TYR A 337 -19.88 9.73 -10.36
C TYR A 337 -19.78 10.77 -11.46
N ARG A 338 -20.91 11.19 -12.01
CA ARG A 338 -21.03 12.20 -13.08
C ARG A 338 -21.10 13.61 -12.49
N ARG A 339 -20.04 13.99 -11.75
CA ARG A 339 -19.91 15.35 -11.17
C ARG A 339 -19.84 16.42 -12.25
N ASP A 340 -19.25 16.08 -13.40
CA ASP A 340 -19.22 16.91 -14.60
C ASP A 340 -20.62 17.33 -15.04
N GLN A 341 -21.56 16.39 -15.09
CA GLN A 341 -22.95 16.66 -15.45
C GLN A 341 -23.75 17.35 -14.34
N LEU A 342 -23.45 17.01 -13.07
CA LEU A 342 -24.14 17.63 -11.93
C LEU A 342 -23.84 19.12 -11.83
N PHE A 343 -22.62 19.54 -12.13
CA PHE A 343 -22.15 20.92 -11.94
C PHE A 343 -21.86 21.68 -13.23
N ASP A 344 -22.01 21.03 -14.41
CA ASP A 344 -21.61 21.57 -15.71
C ASP A 344 -20.18 22.15 -15.67
N ALA A 345 -19.25 21.37 -15.11
CA ALA A 345 -17.88 21.76 -14.91
C ALA A 345 -16.91 20.64 -15.30
N ASP A 346 -15.79 20.99 -15.89
CA ASP A 346 -14.74 20.02 -16.24
C ASP A 346 -13.87 19.70 -15.01
N PHE A 347 -13.85 18.41 -14.63
CA PHE A 347 -13.00 17.85 -13.56
C PHE A 347 -11.88 16.97 -14.12
N THR A 348 -11.66 16.99 -15.42
CA THR A 348 -10.69 16.13 -16.08
C THR A 348 -9.26 16.55 -15.73
N MET A 349 -8.48 15.61 -15.20
CA MET A 349 -7.06 15.80 -14.93
C MET A 349 -6.27 14.62 -15.52
N SER A 350 -5.09 14.91 -16.07
CA SER A 350 -4.15 13.85 -16.41
C SER A 350 -3.60 13.18 -15.14
N LYS A 351 -3.15 11.93 -15.24
CA LYS A 351 -2.50 11.24 -14.11
C LYS A 351 -1.25 11.98 -13.62
N ALA A 352 -0.51 12.62 -14.54
CA ALA A 352 0.63 13.46 -14.19
C ALA A 352 0.18 14.67 -13.34
N ASP A 353 -0.83 15.41 -13.80
CA ASP A 353 -1.34 16.59 -13.08
C ASP A 353 -1.90 16.20 -11.70
N MET A 354 -2.57 15.04 -11.59
CA MET A 354 -3.05 14.54 -10.31
C MET A 354 -1.91 14.25 -9.32
N LEU A 355 -0.80 13.67 -9.80
CA LEU A 355 0.39 13.43 -8.97
C LEU A 355 1.09 14.73 -8.58
N ASP A 356 1.31 15.63 -9.56
CA ASP A 356 2.03 16.89 -9.35
C ASP A 356 1.27 17.87 -8.44
N SER A 357 -0.06 17.86 -8.50
CA SER A 357 -0.91 18.71 -7.64
C SER A 357 -1.24 18.08 -6.27
N GLY A 358 -0.92 16.81 -6.05
CA GLY A 358 -1.35 16.08 -4.86
C GLY A 358 -2.84 15.68 -4.84
N GLU A 359 -3.55 15.84 -5.97
CA GLU A 359 -4.94 15.42 -6.10
C GLU A 359 -5.11 13.91 -5.91
N SER A 360 -4.11 13.12 -6.33
CA SER A 360 -4.14 11.67 -6.16
C SER A 360 -2.74 11.13 -5.84
N MET A 361 -2.69 10.22 -4.87
CA MET A 361 -1.49 9.47 -4.49
C MET A 361 -1.89 8.10 -3.93
N MET A 362 -0.97 7.17 -3.83
CA MET A 362 -1.26 5.83 -3.27
C MET A 362 -1.73 5.91 -1.82
N ASP A 363 -2.87 5.30 -1.54
CA ASP A 363 -3.43 5.21 -0.18
C ASP A 363 -3.75 3.78 0.26
N HIS A 364 -3.78 2.83 -0.70
CA HIS A 364 -4.19 1.46 -0.43
C HIS A 364 -3.51 0.45 -1.35
N ALA A 365 -3.18 -0.73 -0.80
CA ALA A 365 -2.69 -1.86 -1.55
C ALA A 365 -3.70 -3.01 -1.54
N MET A 366 -3.82 -3.68 -2.68
CA MET A 366 -4.73 -4.79 -2.93
C MET A 366 -4.07 -5.84 -3.83
N VAL A 367 -4.81 -6.88 -4.22
CA VAL A 367 -4.32 -7.95 -5.10
C VAL A 367 -5.20 -8.05 -6.34
N ILE A 368 -4.58 -7.99 -7.54
CA ILE A 368 -5.28 -8.31 -8.79
C ILE A 368 -5.31 -9.84 -8.94
N THR A 369 -6.51 -10.40 -9.03
CA THR A 369 -6.74 -11.86 -9.12
C THR A 369 -7.41 -12.27 -10.43
N GLY A 370 -7.77 -11.33 -11.29
CA GLY A 370 -8.37 -11.62 -12.60
C GLY A 370 -8.44 -10.41 -13.50
N VAL A 371 -8.76 -10.67 -14.75
CA VAL A 371 -8.98 -9.65 -15.79
C VAL A 371 -9.99 -10.14 -16.81
N ASP A 372 -10.83 -9.24 -17.28
CA ASP A 372 -11.68 -9.49 -18.43
C ASP A 372 -11.07 -8.87 -19.70
N ILE A 373 -10.91 -9.68 -20.74
CA ILE A 373 -10.28 -9.30 -22.01
C ILE A 373 -11.31 -9.45 -23.12
N VAL A 374 -11.68 -8.34 -23.73
CA VAL A 374 -12.58 -8.29 -24.90
C VAL A 374 -11.81 -7.72 -26.10
N ASP A 375 -11.86 -8.41 -27.22
CA ASP A 375 -11.15 -8.03 -28.45
C ASP A 375 -9.65 -7.74 -28.24
N GLY A 376 -9.03 -8.53 -27.35
CA GLY A 376 -7.60 -8.44 -27.02
C GLY A 376 -7.22 -7.30 -26.08
N LYS A 377 -8.18 -6.54 -25.54
CA LYS A 377 -7.96 -5.42 -24.62
C LYS A 377 -8.57 -5.71 -23.26
N PRO A 378 -7.91 -5.34 -22.15
CA PRO A 378 -8.52 -5.42 -20.82
C PRO A 378 -9.68 -4.41 -20.73
N THR A 379 -10.78 -4.84 -20.12
CA THR A 379 -11.97 -4.00 -19.88
C THR A 379 -12.20 -3.77 -18.41
N LYS A 380 -12.00 -4.80 -17.59
CA LYS A 380 -12.15 -4.75 -16.14
C LYS A 380 -11.27 -5.78 -15.45
N TRP A 381 -11.02 -5.57 -14.15
CA TRP A 381 -10.10 -6.33 -13.33
C TRP A 381 -10.78 -6.82 -12.06
N LYS A 382 -10.49 -8.07 -11.65
CA LYS A 382 -10.94 -8.63 -10.37
C LYS A 382 -9.92 -8.31 -9.30
N ILE A 383 -10.38 -7.75 -8.19
CA ILE A 383 -9.53 -7.28 -7.09
C ILE A 383 -9.92 -7.98 -5.80
N GLU A 384 -8.96 -8.64 -5.14
CA GLU A 384 -9.09 -9.09 -3.76
C GLU A 384 -8.69 -7.94 -2.83
N ASN A 385 -9.63 -7.48 -1.99
CA ASN A 385 -9.37 -6.46 -0.99
C ASN A 385 -9.12 -7.11 0.39
N SER A 386 -8.63 -6.34 1.34
CA SER A 386 -8.34 -6.77 2.72
C SER A 386 -9.30 -6.17 3.75
N TRP A 387 -10.57 -6.03 3.39
CA TRP A 387 -11.64 -5.51 4.28
C TRP A 387 -12.69 -6.56 4.67
N GLY A 388 -12.31 -7.85 4.59
CA GLY A 388 -13.20 -8.98 4.85
C GLY A 388 -14.23 -9.20 3.76
N GLU A 389 -15.20 -10.07 4.01
CA GLU A 389 -16.18 -10.53 3.01
C GLU A 389 -17.39 -9.60 2.82
N LYS A 390 -17.61 -8.61 3.73
CA LYS A 390 -18.82 -7.80 3.70
C LYS A 390 -18.90 -6.83 2.52
N PRO A 391 -17.85 -6.05 2.16
CA PRO A 391 -17.93 -5.12 1.04
C PRO A 391 -17.78 -5.85 -0.29
N GLY A 392 -18.38 -5.27 -1.34
CA GLY A 392 -18.27 -5.78 -2.69
C GLY A 392 -18.89 -7.17 -2.88
N PHE A 393 -18.30 -7.94 -3.77
CA PHE A 393 -18.70 -9.31 -4.10
C PHE A 393 -17.96 -10.30 -3.21
N LYS A 394 -18.43 -10.47 -1.98
CA LYS A 394 -17.76 -11.28 -0.94
C LYS A 394 -16.30 -10.85 -0.68
N GLY A 395 -16.09 -9.54 -0.58
CA GLY A 395 -14.77 -8.96 -0.36
C GLY A 395 -13.93 -8.70 -1.62
N TYR A 396 -14.41 -9.13 -2.79
CA TYR A 396 -13.82 -8.82 -4.08
C TYR A 396 -14.44 -7.57 -4.69
N PHE A 397 -13.63 -6.81 -5.42
CA PHE A 397 -14.03 -5.60 -6.11
C PHE A 397 -13.87 -5.76 -7.62
N VAL A 398 -14.65 -4.99 -8.38
CA VAL A 398 -14.53 -4.85 -9.83
C VAL A 398 -13.98 -3.47 -10.14
N MET A 399 -12.86 -3.44 -10.86
CA MET A 399 -12.17 -2.24 -11.28
C MET A 399 -12.22 -2.12 -12.80
N SER A 400 -12.72 -1.00 -13.34
CA SER A 400 -12.66 -0.75 -14.79
C SER A 400 -11.23 -0.47 -15.25
N ASP A 401 -10.95 -0.67 -16.55
CA ASP A 401 -9.66 -0.34 -17.14
C ASP A 401 -9.38 1.17 -17.15
N SER A 402 -10.43 2.00 -17.25
CA SER A 402 -10.30 3.45 -17.13
C SER A 402 -9.84 3.88 -15.74
N TRP A 403 -10.36 3.24 -14.69
CA TRP A 403 -9.93 3.48 -13.32
C TRP A 403 -8.49 2.99 -13.09
N PHE A 404 -8.13 1.83 -13.65
CA PHE A 404 -6.75 1.34 -13.62
C PHE A 404 -5.80 2.40 -14.16
N ASN A 405 -6.09 2.95 -15.35
CA ASN A 405 -5.25 3.95 -16.00
C ASN A 405 -5.05 5.21 -15.14
N SER A 406 -6.08 5.62 -14.40
CA SER A 406 -6.06 6.84 -13.61
C SER A 406 -5.44 6.67 -12.22
N PHE A 407 -5.71 5.57 -11.53
CA PHE A 407 -5.47 5.47 -10.08
C PHE A 407 -4.60 4.28 -9.64
N VAL A 408 -4.17 3.39 -10.53
CA VAL A 408 -3.17 2.36 -10.21
C VAL A 408 -1.78 2.93 -10.47
N TYR A 409 -0.97 3.01 -9.42
CA TYR A 409 0.36 3.62 -9.46
C TYR A 409 1.50 2.62 -9.37
N GLN A 410 1.27 1.44 -8.79
CA GLN A 410 2.30 0.45 -8.48
C GLN A 410 1.79 -0.97 -8.73
N ALA A 411 2.64 -1.85 -9.24
CA ALA A 411 2.39 -3.29 -9.33
C ALA A 411 3.69 -4.08 -9.11
N VAL A 412 3.58 -5.23 -8.45
CA VAL A 412 4.73 -6.12 -8.24
C VAL A 412 4.70 -7.23 -9.26
N ILE A 413 5.76 -7.28 -10.05
CA ILE A 413 5.90 -8.18 -11.20
C ILE A 413 7.05 -9.16 -10.98
N ASN A 414 6.81 -10.43 -11.25
CA ASN A 414 7.88 -11.42 -11.29
C ASN A 414 8.79 -11.12 -12.50
N LYS A 415 10.08 -10.96 -12.25
CA LYS A 415 11.10 -10.56 -13.22
C LYS A 415 11.16 -11.46 -14.46
N LYS A 416 10.71 -12.73 -14.35
CA LYS A 416 10.63 -13.67 -15.50
C LYS A 416 9.71 -13.18 -16.63
N PHE A 417 8.72 -12.32 -16.32
CA PHE A 417 7.78 -11.78 -17.32
C PHE A 417 8.26 -10.51 -17.99
N LEU A 418 9.31 -9.85 -17.47
CA LEU A 418 9.85 -8.66 -18.07
C LEU A 418 10.52 -8.99 -19.43
N PRO A 419 10.32 -8.17 -20.48
CA PRO A 419 11.17 -8.15 -21.66
C PRO A 419 12.64 -7.87 -21.30
N GLU A 420 13.55 -8.29 -22.15
CA GLU A 420 15.01 -8.19 -21.87
C GLU A 420 15.50 -6.74 -21.70
N ASP A 421 14.92 -5.79 -22.43
CA ASP A 421 15.22 -4.37 -22.31
C ASP A 421 14.82 -3.81 -20.94
N LEU A 422 13.65 -4.20 -20.42
CA LEU A 422 13.20 -3.79 -19.10
C LEU A 422 13.98 -4.49 -17.97
N LYS A 423 14.36 -5.77 -18.15
CA LYS A 423 15.28 -6.45 -17.21
C LYS A 423 16.60 -5.71 -17.12
N LYS A 424 17.18 -5.37 -18.28
CA LYS A 424 18.42 -4.62 -18.36
C LYS A 424 18.30 -3.25 -17.70
N ALA A 425 17.24 -2.51 -18.00
CA ALA A 425 16.98 -1.20 -17.36
C ALA A 425 16.89 -1.29 -15.84
N TYR A 426 16.21 -2.32 -15.32
CA TYR A 426 16.14 -2.56 -13.88
C TYR A 426 17.51 -2.93 -13.29
N ASP A 427 18.23 -3.87 -13.90
CA ASP A 427 19.52 -4.35 -13.39
C ASP A 427 20.61 -3.27 -13.43
N GLU A 428 20.59 -2.37 -14.42
CA GLU A 428 21.50 -1.22 -14.48
C GLU A 428 21.15 -0.11 -13.46
N GLY A 429 19.87 0.04 -13.12
CA GLY A 429 19.42 1.12 -12.22
C GLY A 429 19.28 0.73 -10.74
N LYS A 430 19.13 -0.56 -10.43
CA LYS A 430 18.78 -1.03 -9.08
C LYS A 430 19.84 -0.71 -8.00
N ASP A 431 21.12 -0.64 -8.36
CA ASP A 431 22.19 -0.37 -7.41
C ASP A 431 22.45 1.12 -7.22
N ASN A 432 21.88 1.97 -8.10
CA ASN A 432 22.02 3.42 -8.08
C ASN A 432 20.70 4.10 -8.51
N PRO A 433 19.59 3.86 -7.79
CA PRO A 433 18.29 4.40 -8.17
C PRO A 433 18.26 5.93 -8.03
N ILE A 434 17.49 6.58 -8.89
CA ILE A 434 17.23 8.01 -8.78
C ILE A 434 16.47 8.26 -7.48
N GLN A 435 17.02 9.12 -6.62
CA GLN A 435 16.42 9.42 -5.32
C GLN A 435 15.33 10.48 -5.48
N LEU A 436 14.12 10.14 -5.03
CA LEU A 436 13.01 11.05 -4.90
C LEU A 436 12.97 11.64 -3.48
N LEU A 437 12.35 12.79 -3.33
CA LEU A 437 12.21 13.43 -2.01
C LEU A 437 11.30 12.61 -1.09
N PRO A 438 11.44 12.72 0.25
CA PRO A 438 10.66 11.92 1.21
C PRO A 438 9.14 12.06 1.07
N TRP A 439 8.68 13.20 0.58
CA TRP A 439 7.26 13.53 0.36
C TRP A 439 6.79 13.32 -1.09
N ASP A 440 7.55 12.57 -1.88
CA ASP A 440 7.11 12.21 -3.23
C ASP A 440 5.88 11.29 -3.16
N PRO A 441 4.88 11.46 -4.05
CA PRO A 441 3.68 10.61 -4.10
C PRO A 441 3.96 9.11 -4.18
N MET A 442 5.12 8.71 -4.71
CA MET A 442 5.51 7.28 -4.78
C MET A 442 5.85 6.68 -3.41
N GLY A 443 6.08 7.49 -2.39
CA GLY A 443 6.21 7.06 -1.00
C GLY A 443 4.91 7.05 -0.19
N ALA A 444 3.82 7.57 -0.72
CA ALA A 444 2.60 7.88 0.04
C ALA A 444 1.92 6.66 0.68
N LEU A 445 2.07 5.45 0.11
CA LEU A 445 1.53 4.22 0.72
C LEU A 445 2.15 3.93 2.10
N ALA A 446 3.40 4.33 2.31
CA ALA A 446 4.09 4.20 3.60
C ALA A 446 3.89 5.44 4.49
N PHE A 447 3.63 6.60 3.93
CA PHE A 447 3.51 7.86 4.66
C PHE A 447 2.10 8.43 4.47
N LYS A 448 1.25 8.31 5.48
CA LYS A 448 -0.05 9.01 5.48
C LYS A 448 0.17 10.45 5.93
N TYR A 449 -0.21 11.37 5.06
CA TYR A 449 -0.25 12.80 5.35
C TYR A 449 -1.57 13.20 5.99
#